data_a519287d2a44b4e3b8c5149199349fc3
#
_entry.id   a519287d2a44b4e3b8c5149199349fc3
#
_cell.length_a   1.000
_cell.length_b   1.000
_cell.length_c   1.000
_cell.angle_alpha   90.00
_cell.angle_beta   90.00
_cell.angle_gamma   90.00
#
_symmetry.space_group_name_H-M   'P 1'
#
loop_
_entity.id
_entity.type
_entity.pdbx_description
1 polymer ?
#
loop_
_entity_poly.entity_id
_entity_poly.type
_entity_poly.pdbx_seq_one_letter_code
_entity_poly.pdbx_strand_id
1 'polypeptide(L)'
;GLNKVDKVDMATERKAVAEAHRKLSFAPWIPIMKMSAKAGRGTSNLLAMVDRAWESHGKRIGTGEVNRFFEEVIQKHPPPVHAGRSPRIYYISQVGTHPPRFAAVVNYIEAMAESYARYMQNQLREHFGFEAVPVRVSFRAKRKREDLSGGPPKPSVQANKPRRGR
;
A
#
# COMPACT_ATOMS: atom_id res chain seq x y z
N GLY A 1 3.92 15.19 -12.84
CA GLY A 1 4.71 16.39 -13.21
C GLY A 1 3.84 17.59 -13.50
N LEU A 2 4.15 18.73 -12.88
CA LEU A 2 3.58 20.02 -13.27
C LEU A 2 4.44 20.59 -14.41
N ASN A 3 3.88 20.52 -15.61
CA ASN A 3 4.58 20.98 -16.83
C ASN A 3 4.32 22.46 -17.11
N LYS A 4 5.16 23.06 -17.98
CA LYS A 4 5.10 24.43 -18.44
C LYS A 4 5.40 25.49 -17.37
N VAL A 5 6.28 25.14 -16.39
CA VAL A 5 6.68 26.11 -15.35
C VAL A 5 7.48 27.30 -15.90
N ASP A 6 7.96 27.22 -17.16
CA ASP A 6 8.57 28.32 -17.89
C ASP A 6 7.59 29.45 -18.28
N LYS A 7 6.29 29.21 -18.19
CA LYS A 7 5.23 30.15 -18.60
C LYS A 7 4.55 30.87 -17.43
N VAL A 8 4.94 30.56 -16.21
CA VAL A 8 4.30 31.12 -15.01
C VAL A 8 5.35 31.70 -14.06
N ASP A 9 4.92 32.68 -13.27
CA ASP A 9 5.75 33.25 -12.21
C ASP A 9 5.82 32.28 -10.99
N MET A 10 6.73 32.57 -10.07
CA MET A 10 6.94 31.77 -8.87
C MET A 10 5.71 31.71 -7.97
N ALA A 11 4.88 32.75 -7.93
CA ALA A 11 3.70 32.78 -7.07
C ALA A 11 2.62 31.83 -7.63
N THR A 12 2.39 31.86 -8.95
CA THR A 12 1.48 30.95 -9.64
C THR A 12 1.96 29.50 -9.56
N GLU A 13 3.28 29.27 -9.71
CA GLU A 13 3.87 27.95 -9.56
C GLU A 13 3.62 27.36 -8.15
N ARG A 14 3.83 28.16 -7.09
CA ARG A 14 3.56 27.73 -5.70
C ARG A 14 2.09 27.39 -5.48
N LYS A 15 1.16 28.22 -6.02
CA LYS A 15 -0.27 27.94 -5.95
C LYS A 15 -0.64 26.63 -6.65
N ALA A 16 -0.08 26.38 -7.83
CA ALA A 16 -0.32 25.14 -8.58
C ALA A 16 0.18 23.90 -7.84
N VAL A 17 1.35 23.99 -7.18
CA VAL A 17 1.87 22.90 -6.33
C VAL A 17 0.95 22.64 -5.14
N ALA A 18 0.54 23.69 -4.43
CA ALA A 18 -0.38 23.56 -3.28
C ALA A 18 -1.73 22.96 -3.69
N GLU A 19 -2.27 23.38 -4.84
CA GLU A 19 -3.51 22.82 -5.37
C GLU A 19 -3.36 21.36 -5.77
N ALA A 20 -2.23 20.99 -6.38
CA ALA A 20 -1.94 19.61 -6.72
C ALA A 20 -1.87 18.72 -5.47
N HIS A 21 -1.20 19.16 -4.39
CA HIS A 21 -1.20 18.46 -3.10
C HIS A 21 -2.61 18.32 -2.53
N ARG A 22 -3.42 19.36 -2.60
CA ARG A 22 -4.81 19.31 -2.14
C ARG A 22 -5.65 18.31 -2.93
N LYS A 23 -5.53 18.29 -4.25
CA LYS A 23 -6.23 17.32 -5.13
C LYS A 23 -5.74 15.88 -4.93
N LEU A 24 -4.48 15.69 -4.57
CA LEU A 24 -3.85 14.39 -4.32
C LEU A 24 -3.81 14.02 -2.84
N SER A 25 -4.65 14.64 -2.00
CA SER A 25 -4.70 14.39 -0.55
C SER A 25 -4.97 12.92 -0.18
N PHE A 26 -5.60 12.14 -1.09
CA PHE A 26 -5.78 10.69 -0.94
C PHE A 26 -4.48 9.89 -1.12
N ALA A 27 -3.44 10.50 -1.69
CA ALA A 27 -2.15 9.88 -1.95
C ALA A 27 -0.99 10.85 -1.64
N PRO A 28 -0.79 11.23 -0.37
CA PRO A 28 0.17 12.25 0.04
C PRO A 28 1.63 11.85 -0.24
N TRP A 29 1.89 10.59 -0.50
CA TRP A 29 3.20 10.05 -0.84
C TRP A 29 3.62 10.26 -2.30
N ILE A 30 2.72 10.75 -3.16
CA ILE A 30 3.05 11.03 -4.55
C ILE A 30 3.90 12.30 -4.61
N PRO A 31 5.14 12.24 -5.08
CA PRO A 31 5.97 13.42 -5.26
C PRO A 31 5.43 14.27 -6.40
N ILE A 32 5.43 15.60 -6.21
CA ILE A 32 5.06 16.54 -7.25
C ILE A 32 6.33 17.20 -7.77
N MET A 33 6.60 17.02 -9.06
CA MET A 33 7.76 17.57 -9.71
C MET A 33 7.37 18.72 -10.66
N LYS A 34 8.19 19.78 -10.64
CA LYS A 34 8.08 20.93 -11.54
C LYS A 34 8.97 20.74 -12.74
N MET A 35 8.44 20.95 -13.95
CA MET A 35 9.19 20.73 -15.18
C MET A 35 8.71 21.66 -16.32
N SER A 36 9.60 21.84 -17.30
CA SER A 36 9.25 22.38 -18.62
C SER A 36 9.80 21.45 -19.69
N ALA A 37 8.92 20.67 -20.30
CA ALA A 37 9.33 19.76 -21.36
C ALA A 37 9.90 20.53 -22.58
N LYS A 38 9.37 21.73 -22.86
CA LYS A 38 9.86 22.58 -23.98
C LYS A 38 11.27 23.09 -23.73
N ALA A 39 11.57 23.51 -22.50
CA ALA A 39 12.86 24.06 -22.14
C ALA A 39 13.87 23.00 -21.62
N GLY A 40 13.46 21.71 -21.55
CA GLY A 40 14.28 20.64 -20.99
C GLY A 40 14.48 20.74 -19.48
N ARG A 41 13.87 21.72 -18.80
CA ARG A 41 14.06 21.96 -17.37
C ARG A 41 13.36 20.89 -16.53
N GLY A 42 14.09 20.20 -15.68
CA GLY A 42 13.56 19.18 -14.76
C GLY A 42 13.24 17.81 -15.40
N THR A 43 13.49 17.64 -16.70
CA THR A 43 13.20 16.38 -17.41
C THR A 43 14.11 15.23 -16.99
N SER A 44 15.38 15.50 -16.73
CA SER A 44 16.32 14.49 -16.21
C SER A 44 15.91 13.97 -14.83
N ASN A 45 15.41 14.86 -13.97
CA ASN A 45 14.91 14.49 -12.64
C ASN A 45 13.67 13.59 -12.72
N LEU A 46 12.86 13.70 -13.78
CA LEU A 46 11.71 12.84 -14.00
C LEU A 46 12.12 11.36 -14.15
N LEU A 47 13.09 11.09 -15.00
CA LEU A 47 13.56 9.72 -15.22
C LEU A 47 14.16 9.14 -13.94
N ALA A 48 15.02 9.89 -13.25
CA ALA A 48 15.57 9.46 -11.96
C ALA A 48 14.49 9.19 -10.89
N MET A 49 13.38 9.94 -10.91
CA MET A 49 12.25 9.69 -10.01
C MET A 49 11.49 8.42 -10.41
N VAL A 50 11.31 8.17 -11.70
CA VAL A 50 10.70 6.92 -12.21
C VAL A 50 11.52 5.71 -11.80
N ASP A 51 12.85 5.78 -11.93
CA ASP A 51 13.74 4.68 -11.54
C ASP A 51 13.63 4.37 -10.03
N ARG A 52 13.68 5.38 -9.17
CA ARG A 52 13.48 5.20 -7.72
C ARG A 52 12.10 4.63 -7.39
N ALA A 53 11.05 5.11 -8.06
CA ALA A 53 9.71 4.57 -7.87
C ALA A 53 9.63 3.10 -8.33
N TRP A 54 10.29 2.74 -9.41
CA TRP A 54 10.35 1.37 -9.90
C TRP A 54 11.07 0.43 -8.94
N GLU A 55 12.22 0.84 -8.41
CA GLU A 55 12.95 0.10 -7.37
C GLU A 55 12.10 -0.09 -6.12
N SER A 56 11.46 0.98 -5.63
CA SER A 56 10.55 0.92 -4.49
C SER A 56 9.35 -0.01 -4.76
N HIS A 57 8.86 -0.03 -5.99
CA HIS A 57 7.71 -0.85 -6.41
C HIS A 57 8.02 -2.36 -6.34
N GLY A 58 9.25 -2.74 -6.67
CA GLY A 58 9.75 -4.11 -6.62
C GLY A 58 10.34 -4.54 -5.28
N LYS A 59 10.54 -3.60 -4.34
CA LYS A 59 11.25 -3.83 -3.09
C LYS A 59 10.63 -4.95 -2.26
N ARG A 60 11.47 -5.86 -1.79
CA ARG A 60 11.05 -6.96 -0.93
C ARG A 60 11.72 -6.86 0.43
N ILE A 61 10.91 -6.98 1.48
CA ILE A 61 11.34 -6.93 2.88
C ILE A 61 11.18 -8.32 3.50
N GLY A 62 12.18 -8.73 4.27
CA GLY A 62 12.14 -10.01 4.97
C GLY A 62 11.05 -10.04 6.06
N THR A 63 10.38 -11.18 6.21
CA THR A 63 9.29 -11.33 7.19
C THR A 63 9.76 -11.05 8.62
N GLY A 64 10.96 -11.49 8.99
CA GLY A 64 11.52 -11.21 10.33
C GLY A 64 11.78 -9.73 10.57
N GLU A 65 12.25 -9.00 9.56
CA GLU A 65 12.50 -7.56 9.62
C GLU A 65 11.19 -6.77 9.79
N VAL A 66 10.17 -7.10 8.98
CA VAL A 66 8.85 -6.49 9.08
C VAL A 66 8.23 -6.72 10.45
N ASN A 67 8.33 -7.93 11.02
CA ASN A 67 7.74 -8.22 12.32
C ASN A 67 8.44 -7.47 13.46
N ARG A 68 9.78 -7.43 13.49
CA ARG A 68 10.53 -6.65 14.50
C ARG A 68 10.12 -5.18 14.49
N PHE A 69 10.04 -4.59 13.30
CA PHE A 69 9.58 -3.21 13.14
C PHE A 69 8.14 -3.02 13.67
N PHE A 70 7.22 -3.93 13.34
CA PHE A 70 5.83 -3.80 13.78
C PHE A 70 5.61 -4.08 15.26
N GLU A 71 6.46 -4.84 15.93
CA GLU A 71 6.45 -4.96 17.39
C GLU A 71 6.60 -3.59 18.05
N GLU A 72 7.55 -2.78 17.58
CA GLU A 72 7.74 -1.41 18.09
C GLU A 72 6.56 -0.47 17.72
N VAL A 73 6.06 -0.55 16.49
CA VAL A 73 4.94 0.25 16.01
C VAL A 73 3.66 -0.03 16.81
N ILE A 74 3.37 -1.31 17.08
CA ILE A 74 2.19 -1.74 17.83
C ILE A 74 2.31 -1.36 19.31
N GLN A 75 3.51 -1.44 19.88
CA GLN A 75 3.76 -1.00 21.26
C GLN A 75 3.49 0.50 21.43
N LYS A 76 3.92 1.33 20.47
CA LYS A 76 3.69 2.79 20.48
C LYS A 76 2.24 3.17 20.22
N HIS A 77 1.58 2.43 19.30
CA HIS A 77 0.21 2.70 18.88
C HIS A 77 -0.54 1.37 18.69
N PRO A 78 -1.11 0.81 19.76
CA PRO A 78 -1.88 -0.44 19.65
C PRO A 78 -3.14 -0.25 18.83
N PRO A 79 -3.65 -1.32 18.18
CA PRO A 79 -4.93 -1.26 17.51
C PRO A 79 -6.05 -0.84 18.46
N PRO A 80 -7.03 -0.02 18.02
CA PRO A 80 -8.11 0.45 18.87
C PRO A 80 -8.98 -0.71 19.37
N VAL A 81 -9.44 -0.61 20.62
CA VAL A 81 -10.41 -1.57 21.18
C VAL A 81 -11.75 -1.43 20.43
N HIS A 82 -12.31 -2.54 20.01
CA HIS A 82 -13.60 -2.59 19.33
C HIS A 82 -14.57 -3.53 20.05
N ALA A 83 -15.76 -3.03 20.38
CA ALA A 83 -16.79 -3.79 21.10
C ALA A 83 -16.27 -4.51 22.37
N GLY A 84 -15.42 -3.83 23.16
CA GLY A 84 -14.82 -4.37 24.38
C GLY A 84 -13.73 -5.42 24.16
N ARG A 85 -13.30 -5.65 22.92
CA ARG A 85 -12.26 -6.60 22.56
C ARG A 85 -11.02 -5.89 22.04
N SER A 86 -9.85 -6.30 22.52
CA SER A 86 -8.55 -5.80 22.04
C SER A 86 -8.08 -6.61 20.84
N PRO A 87 -7.97 -6.01 19.65
CA PRO A 87 -7.40 -6.69 18.50
C PRO A 87 -5.94 -7.03 18.75
N ARG A 88 -5.52 -8.20 18.28
CA ARG A 88 -4.12 -8.64 18.32
C ARG A 88 -3.64 -8.96 16.93
N ILE A 89 -2.51 -8.37 16.55
CA ILE A 89 -1.77 -8.71 15.35
C ILE A 89 -0.74 -9.79 15.74
N TYR A 90 -0.81 -10.94 15.09
CA TYR A 90 0.09 -12.07 15.37
C TYR A 90 1.39 -11.96 14.61
N TYR A 91 1.31 -11.62 13.33
CA TYR A 91 2.45 -11.39 12.46
C TYR A 91 2.03 -10.66 11.18
N ILE A 92 3.01 -10.12 10.49
CA ILE A 92 2.87 -9.46 9.21
C ILE A 92 3.86 -10.06 8.22
N SER A 93 3.45 -10.20 6.97
CA SER A 93 4.32 -10.63 5.89
C SER A 93 4.05 -9.87 4.62
N GLN A 94 5.09 -9.65 3.82
CA GLN A 94 4.92 -9.13 2.47
C GLN A 94 4.45 -10.26 1.55
N VAL A 95 3.25 -10.11 1.00
CA VAL A 95 2.58 -11.11 0.16
C VAL A 95 2.68 -10.82 -1.33
N GLY A 96 3.26 -9.69 -1.70
CA GLY A 96 3.48 -9.32 -3.09
C GLY A 96 4.29 -8.04 -3.25
N THR A 97 4.84 -7.89 -4.44
CA THR A 97 5.48 -6.68 -4.95
C THR A 97 4.69 -6.18 -6.16
N HIS A 98 5.02 -5.01 -6.69
CA HIS A 98 4.40 -4.41 -7.89
C HIS A 98 2.87 -4.27 -7.81
N PRO A 99 2.29 -3.54 -6.82
CA PRO A 99 2.92 -2.78 -5.75
C PRO A 99 3.18 -3.62 -4.49
N PRO A 100 3.97 -3.09 -3.52
CA PRO A 100 4.18 -3.72 -2.23
C PRO A 100 2.86 -3.98 -1.49
N ARG A 101 2.59 -5.25 -1.16
CA ARG A 101 1.39 -5.71 -0.46
C ARG A 101 1.77 -6.50 0.77
N PHE A 102 1.19 -6.14 1.90
CA PHE A 102 1.42 -6.79 3.18
C PHE A 102 0.11 -7.39 3.68
N ALA A 103 0.21 -8.52 4.36
CA ALA A 103 -0.90 -9.14 5.04
C ALA A 103 -0.56 -9.30 6.53
N ALA A 104 -1.39 -8.73 7.39
CA ALA A 104 -1.32 -8.88 8.83
C ALA A 104 -2.36 -9.91 9.28
N VAL A 105 -1.92 -10.91 10.02
CA VAL A 105 -2.80 -11.92 10.61
C VAL A 105 -3.25 -11.45 11.97
N VAL A 106 -4.58 -11.38 12.16
CA VAL A 106 -5.23 -10.82 13.35
C VAL A 106 -6.25 -11.79 13.95
N ASN A 107 -6.63 -11.56 15.21
CA ASN A 107 -7.72 -12.32 15.84
C ASN A 107 -9.10 -11.84 15.39
N TYR A 108 -9.31 -10.52 15.21
CA TYR A 108 -10.58 -9.90 14.83
C TYR A 108 -10.38 -8.93 13.67
N ILE A 109 -10.84 -9.28 12.48
CA ILE A 109 -10.74 -8.42 11.28
C ILE A 109 -11.65 -7.20 11.44
N GLU A 110 -12.85 -7.39 11.98
CA GLU A 110 -13.88 -6.37 12.14
C GLU A 110 -13.42 -5.20 13.03
N ALA A 111 -12.47 -5.48 13.92
CA ALA A 111 -11.87 -4.45 14.78
C ALA A 111 -10.78 -3.63 14.09
N MET A 112 -10.34 -4.04 12.91
CA MET A 112 -9.24 -3.39 12.19
C MET A 112 -9.77 -2.28 11.28
N ALA A 113 -9.94 -1.08 11.85
CA ALA A 113 -10.41 0.08 11.12
C ALA A 113 -9.48 0.45 9.94
N GLU A 114 -10.04 1.03 8.88
CA GLU A 114 -9.29 1.51 7.72
C GLU A 114 -8.23 2.56 8.09
N SER A 115 -8.54 3.39 9.10
CA SER A 115 -7.59 4.37 9.65
C SER A 115 -6.32 3.71 10.19
N TYR A 116 -6.46 2.56 10.86
CA TYR A 116 -5.32 1.80 11.37
C TYR A 116 -4.51 1.15 10.23
N ALA A 117 -5.18 0.66 9.18
CA ALA A 117 -4.50 0.20 7.97
C ALA A 117 -3.66 1.31 7.33
N ARG A 118 -4.22 2.52 7.22
CA ARG A 118 -3.48 3.70 6.71
C ARG A 118 -2.29 4.07 7.59
N TYR A 119 -2.46 4.02 8.90
CA TYR A 119 -1.36 4.22 9.83
C TYR A 119 -0.22 3.23 9.59
N MET A 120 -0.52 1.92 9.52
CA MET A 120 0.47 0.88 9.21
C MET A 120 1.14 1.09 7.85
N GLN A 121 0.38 1.49 6.83
CA GLN A 121 0.93 1.81 5.50
C GLN A 121 1.92 2.98 5.55
N ASN A 122 1.62 4.02 6.32
CA ASN A 122 2.49 5.17 6.47
C ASN A 122 3.78 4.78 7.21
N GLN A 123 3.67 3.98 8.29
CA GLN A 123 4.82 3.48 9.02
C GLN A 123 5.74 2.61 8.15
N LEU A 124 5.17 1.71 7.33
CA LEU A 124 5.93 0.91 6.36
C LEU A 124 6.65 1.81 5.34
N ARG A 125 5.95 2.84 4.86
CA ARG A 125 6.48 3.73 3.83
C ARG A 125 7.66 4.53 4.35
N GLU A 126 7.52 5.08 5.54
CA GLU A 126 8.52 5.90 6.20
C GLU A 126 9.76 5.07 6.57
N HIS A 127 9.56 3.94 7.25
CA HIS A 127 10.67 3.12 7.77
C HIS A 127 11.45 2.41 6.65
N PHE A 128 10.74 1.83 5.69
CA PHE A 128 11.38 1.05 4.62
C PHE A 128 11.66 1.86 3.35
N GLY A 129 11.37 3.16 3.33
CA GLY A 129 11.66 4.02 2.18
C GLY A 129 10.89 3.64 0.92
N PHE A 130 9.59 3.36 1.03
CA PHE A 130 8.74 3.16 -0.14
C PHE A 130 8.35 4.51 -0.76
N GLU A 131 9.19 5.02 -1.65
CA GLU A 131 8.99 6.29 -2.33
C GLU A 131 8.06 6.16 -3.55
N ALA A 132 7.15 7.12 -3.69
CA ALA A 132 6.29 7.32 -4.87
C ALA A 132 5.39 6.12 -5.25
N VAL A 133 5.24 5.12 -4.38
CA VAL A 133 4.46 3.91 -4.66
C VAL A 133 3.36 3.66 -3.64
N PRO A 134 2.21 3.09 -4.06
CA PRO A 134 1.18 2.68 -3.12
C PRO A 134 1.63 1.44 -2.34
N VAL A 135 1.62 1.53 -1.01
CA VAL A 135 1.77 0.37 -0.12
C VAL A 135 0.39 -0.06 0.34
N ARG A 136 0.09 -1.35 0.27
CA ARG A 136 -1.19 -1.90 0.70
C ARG A 136 -1.01 -2.82 1.91
N VAL A 137 -1.85 -2.62 2.92
CA VAL A 137 -1.95 -3.52 4.08
C VAL A 137 -3.35 -4.10 4.11
N SER A 138 -3.44 -5.42 4.23
CA SER A 138 -4.70 -6.15 4.38
C SER A 138 -4.67 -6.96 5.68
N PHE A 139 -5.84 -7.17 6.28
CA PHE A 139 -5.98 -8.00 7.47
C PHE A 139 -6.58 -9.35 7.11
N ARG A 140 -6.10 -10.41 7.75
CA ARG A 140 -6.58 -11.78 7.58
C ARG A 140 -6.82 -12.41 8.95
N ALA A 141 -7.88 -13.19 9.07
CA ALA A 141 -8.11 -13.99 10.26
C ALA A 141 -7.03 -15.08 10.41
N LYS A 142 -6.68 -15.38 11.65
CA LYS A 142 -5.85 -16.56 11.95
C LYS A 142 -6.65 -17.81 11.55
N ARG A 143 -6.12 -18.62 10.63
CA ARG A 143 -6.73 -19.91 10.29
C ARG A 143 -6.77 -20.80 11.52
N LYS A 144 -7.93 -21.43 11.79
CA LYS A 144 -8.05 -22.46 12.80
C LYS A 144 -7.28 -23.69 12.34
N ARG A 145 -6.71 -24.44 13.29
CA ARG A 145 -5.93 -25.65 13.00
C ARG A 145 -6.75 -26.74 12.26
N GLU A 146 -8.06 -26.71 12.41
CA GLU A 146 -9.02 -27.61 11.75
C GLU A 146 -9.09 -27.38 10.22
N ASP A 147 -8.86 -26.13 9.75
CA ASP A 147 -8.86 -25.81 8.31
C ASP A 147 -7.58 -26.29 7.59
N LEU A 148 -6.56 -26.75 8.32
CA LEU A 148 -5.30 -27.26 7.76
C LEU A 148 -5.35 -28.76 7.46
N SER A 149 -6.38 -29.48 7.92
CA SER A 149 -6.60 -30.92 7.67
C SER A 149 -7.45 -31.19 6.43
N GLY A 150 -8.07 -30.16 5.85
CA GLY A 150 -8.76 -30.24 4.56
C GLY A 150 -7.78 -30.00 3.39
N GLY A 151 -7.58 -31.01 2.57
CA GLY A 151 -6.80 -30.89 1.33
C GLY A 151 -7.33 -29.79 0.39
N PRO A 152 -6.62 -29.46 -0.68
CA PRO A 152 -7.00 -28.37 -1.58
C PRO A 152 -8.43 -28.55 -2.07
N PRO A 153 -9.23 -27.46 -2.20
CA PRO A 153 -10.60 -27.55 -2.64
C PRO A 153 -10.63 -28.24 -4.01
N LYS A 154 -11.41 -29.31 -4.12
CA LYS A 154 -11.63 -30.01 -5.39
C LYS A 154 -12.21 -29.00 -6.39
N PRO A 155 -11.69 -28.94 -7.64
CA PRO A 155 -12.27 -28.08 -8.65
C PRO A 155 -13.74 -28.46 -8.84
N SER A 156 -14.63 -27.47 -8.76
CA SER A 156 -16.05 -27.64 -9.04
C SER A 156 -16.22 -28.03 -10.51
N VAL A 157 -16.48 -29.31 -10.74
CA VAL A 157 -16.88 -29.80 -12.07
C VAL A 157 -18.27 -29.24 -12.34
N GLN A 158 -18.36 -28.21 -13.15
CA GLN A 158 -19.63 -27.78 -13.73
C GLN A 158 -20.11 -28.92 -14.65
N ALA A 159 -21.13 -29.65 -14.19
CA ALA A 159 -21.82 -30.65 -15.01
C ALA A 159 -22.49 -29.94 -16.19
N ASN A 160 -21.87 -30.07 -17.36
CA ASN A 160 -22.42 -29.67 -18.64
C ASN A 160 -23.61 -30.57 -18.95
N LYS A 161 -24.84 -30.11 -18.71
CA LYS A 161 -26.07 -30.80 -19.12
C LYS A 161 -26.18 -30.70 -20.65
N PRO A 162 -26.28 -31.82 -21.38
CA PRO A 162 -26.52 -31.77 -22.83
C PRO A 162 -27.95 -31.26 -23.09
N ARG A 163 -28.07 -30.21 -23.91
CA ARG A 163 -29.35 -29.76 -24.47
C ARG A 163 -29.87 -30.85 -25.37
N ARG A 164 -30.97 -31.51 -24.96
CA ARG A 164 -31.78 -32.35 -25.88
C ARG A 164 -32.50 -31.42 -26.84
N GLY A 165 -32.26 -31.64 -28.12
CA GLY A 165 -33.00 -30.99 -29.20
C GLY A 165 -34.44 -31.46 -29.31
N ARG A 166 -35.27 -30.56 -29.79
CA ARG A 166 -36.43 -30.78 -30.62
C ARG A 166 -36.39 -29.75 -31.73
#